data_4afcf4af8fa63333cd02e9070f4caf1a
#
_entry.id   4afcf4af8fa63333cd02e9070f4caf1a
#
_cell.length_a   1.000
_cell.length_b   1.000
_cell.length_c   1.000
_cell.angle_alpha   90.00
_cell.angle_beta   90.00
_cell.angle_gamma   90.00
#
_symmetry.space_group_name_H-M   'P 1'
#
loop_
_entity.id
_entity.type
_entity.pdbx_description
1 polymer ?
#
loop_
_entity_poly.entity_id
_entity_poly.type
_entity_poly.pdbx_seq_one_letter_code
_entity_poly.pdbx_strand_id
1 'polypeptide(L)'
;MTAVPDSVAWYDAHAGAQAAAYEAIDPARLHGWLTGLLPTAPALVLDVGAGSGRDAAWFTRLGHDVVAVEPSAALRAEAARHHGGTGARWVADSLPALTATLRLGLAFDLILLSAVWQHVVPAERARALRKLLGLLRPGGVLAVTLRQGPAEAARAMHPVSLTELEQLARELGAMVVRTAETPDQMGRSEVTWTGVALRLPDDGTGALPLLRHVILNDQKSSTYKLGLLRALCRAADGQAGLAQDREDGSVILPLGLIALDWVRLYLPLVGAGLPQTPGNAGPDGLGFAGPGFRALLAGLVPRLDLRVGARFAGDAADAVRSTLQEAADLIARMPATYMTYPSGGPVLPTARRRARGLSGEIVLDADFLAGFGTLEVPGELWRAVGRFAVWIEPALVAEWCRLMRVYAAGQGRTLDEGVLAAAMIWSEPTRGVMLPRERALRLIAAGRGLHCVWSGRALTAKSLDMDHCLPWSAWPCGDLWNLLPAHPAVNQHQKRDRLPADAVLRAASDPIQEWWRRAYLEEAGLVLPRQFADEARASLPGLAGSAEPALEQVFAALMLQRLRLRHDQNVPEWTG
;
A
#
# COMPACT_ATOMS: atom_id res chain seq x y z
N MET A 1 7.88 -23.06 -8.77
CA MET A 1 9.20 -22.51 -9.17
C MET A 1 9.01 -21.96 -10.58
N THR A 2 8.86 -20.66 -10.72
CA THR A 2 8.89 -19.97 -12.02
C THR A 2 10.31 -20.10 -12.58
N ALA A 3 10.43 -20.58 -13.81
CA ALA A 3 11.74 -20.68 -14.48
C ALA A 3 12.40 -19.29 -14.48
N VAL A 4 13.68 -19.25 -14.07
CA VAL A 4 14.51 -18.06 -14.17
C VAL A 4 14.61 -17.71 -15.66
N PRO A 5 14.34 -16.45 -16.08
CA PRO A 5 14.52 -16.06 -17.47
C PRO A 5 15.96 -16.33 -17.93
N ASP A 6 16.17 -16.83 -19.14
CA ASP A 6 17.51 -17.17 -19.69
C ASP A 6 18.48 -15.99 -19.63
N SER A 7 17.98 -14.75 -19.78
CA SER A 7 18.79 -13.52 -19.63
C SER A 7 19.39 -13.38 -18.24
N VAL A 8 18.68 -13.71 -17.16
CA VAL A 8 19.16 -13.56 -15.78
C VAL A 8 20.33 -14.51 -15.52
N ALA A 9 20.26 -15.75 -15.99
CA ALA A 9 21.36 -16.70 -15.87
C ALA A 9 22.63 -16.21 -16.58
N TRP A 10 22.47 -15.60 -17.75
CA TRP A 10 23.60 -15.01 -18.47
C TRP A 10 24.23 -13.86 -17.68
N TYR A 11 23.41 -12.96 -17.14
CA TYR A 11 23.89 -11.82 -16.33
C TYR A 11 24.54 -12.28 -15.03
N ASP A 12 24.02 -13.32 -14.37
CA ASP A 12 24.65 -13.89 -13.18
C ASP A 12 26.08 -14.43 -13.49
N ALA A 13 26.24 -15.08 -14.64
CA ALA A 13 27.54 -15.61 -15.05
C ALA A 13 28.56 -14.54 -15.46
N HIS A 14 28.11 -13.34 -15.87
CA HIS A 14 28.96 -12.28 -16.42
C HIS A 14 28.95 -11.00 -15.57
N ALA A 15 28.39 -11.04 -14.35
CA ALA A 15 28.08 -9.87 -13.54
C ALA A 15 29.26 -8.91 -13.33
N GLY A 16 30.44 -9.42 -12.98
CA GLY A 16 31.62 -8.57 -12.73
C GLY A 16 32.08 -7.78 -13.95
N ALA A 17 32.15 -8.45 -15.12
CA ALA A 17 32.54 -7.78 -16.36
C ALA A 17 31.53 -6.75 -16.83
N GLN A 18 30.22 -7.09 -16.69
CA GLN A 18 29.15 -6.18 -17.06
C GLN A 18 29.07 -4.97 -16.12
N ALA A 19 29.20 -5.20 -14.82
CA ALA A 19 29.24 -4.11 -13.84
C ALA A 19 30.39 -3.14 -14.13
N ALA A 20 31.58 -3.62 -14.36
CA ALA A 20 32.73 -2.77 -14.71
C ALA A 20 32.48 -1.93 -15.98
N ALA A 21 31.87 -2.54 -17.01
CA ALA A 21 31.54 -1.83 -18.24
C ALA A 21 30.42 -0.78 -18.03
N TYR A 22 29.43 -1.06 -17.17
CA TYR A 22 28.36 -0.12 -16.86
C TYR A 22 28.85 1.06 -16.03
N GLU A 23 29.70 0.81 -15.02
CA GLU A 23 30.29 1.86 -14.17
C GLU A 23 31.20 2.82 -14.91
N ALA A 24 31.75 2.41 -16.05
CA ALA A 24 32.57 3.29 -16.91
C ALA A 24 31.75 4.36 -17.67
N ILE A 25 30.41 4.26 -17.66
CA ILE A 25 29.53 5.19 -18.37
C ILE A 25 29.03 6.27 -17.40
N ASP A 26 29.20 7.54 -17.75
CA ASP A 26 28.64 8.67 -17.00
C ASP A 26 27.10 8.70 -17.15
N PRO A 27 26.33 8.51 -16.07
CA PRO A 27 24.86 8.50 -16.12
C PRO A 27 24.26 9.86 -16.50
N ALA A 28 24.90 10.98 -16.13
CA ALA A 28 24.41 12.31 -16.48
C ALA A 28 24.46 12.53 -18.01
N ARG A 29 25.52 12.05 -18.65
CA ARG A 29 25.65 12.07 -20.10
C ARG A 29 24.71 11.09 -20.78
N LEU A 30 24.60 9.86 -20.25
CA LEU A 30 23.72 8.82 -20.78
C LEU A 30 22.25 9.26 -20.80
N HIS A 31 21.80 9.88 -19.72
CA HIS A 31 20.42 10.32 -19.54
C HIS A 31 20.20 11.82 -19.84
N GLY A 32 21.13 12.49 -20.47
CA GLY A 32 21.03 13.91 -20.86
C GLY A 32 19.80 14.22 -21.73
N TRP A 33 19.31 13.21 -22.46
CA TRP A 33 18.07 13.31 -23.25
C TRP A 33 16.80 13.48 -22.37
N LEU A 34 16.85 13.21 -21.06
CA LEU A 34 15.77 13.44 -20.09
C LEU A 34 15.80 14.85 -19.47
N THR A 35 16.72 15.71 -19.87
CA THR A 35 16.78 17.09 -19.36
C THR A 35 15.43 17.80 -19.50
N GLY A 36 14.94 18.38 -18.41
CA GLY A 36 13.62 19.01 -18.32
C GLY A 36 12.43 18.05 -18.17
N LEU A 37 12.68 16.72 -18.12
CA LEU A 37 11.69 15.70 -17.78
C LEU A 37 11.97 15.03 -16.45
N LEU A 38 13.20 15.19 -15.92
CA LEU A 38 13.54 14.68 -14.59
C LEU A 38 12.72 15.44 -13.54
N PRO A 39 12.18 14.73 -12.54
CA PRO A 39 11.43 15.38 -11.47
C PRO A 39 12.35 16.24 -10.60
N THR A 40 11.78 17.26 -9.95
CA THR A 40 12.51 18.04 -8.94
C THR A 40 12.74 17.18 -7.68
N ALA A 41 13.91 17.21 -7.12
CA ALA A 41 14.21 16.49 -5.88
C ALA A 41 13.55 17.19 -4.66
N PRO A 42 13.07 16.43 -3.66
CA PRO A 42 13.04 14.96 -3.61
C PRO A 42 11.86 14.39 -4.41
N ALA A 43 12.10 13.29 -5.12
CA ALA A 43 11.07 12.53 -5.84
C ALA A 43 11.32 11.03 -5.65
N LEU A 44 10.31 10.22 -5.92
CA LEU A 44 10.43 8.76 -5.84
C LEU A 44 10.69 8.18 -7.23
N VAL A 45 11.85 7.55 -7.39
CA VAL A 45 12.34 6.99 -8.65
C VAL A 45 12.37 5.47 -8.57
N LEU A 46 11.91 4.80 -9.63
CA LEU A 46 12.05 3.36 -9.83
C LEU A 46 13.05 3.11 -10.97
N ASP A 47 14.13 2.41 -10.66
CA ASP A 47 15.11 1.95 -11.66
C ASP A 47 14.88 0.45 -11.89
N VAL A 48 14.33 0.08 -13.05
CA VAL A 48 13.99 -1.31 -13.41
C VAL A 48 15.07 -1.92 -14.26
N GLY A 49 15.62 -3.04 -13.82
CA GLY A 49 16.83 -3.65 -14.39
C GLY A 49 18.06 -2.82 -14.03
N ALA A 50 18.19 -2.47 -12.75
CA ALA A 50 19.19 -1.54 -12.24
C ALA A 50 20.66 -2.00 -12.41
N GLY A 51 20.88 -3.27 -12.73
CA GLY A 51 22.21 -3.82 -13.02
C GLY A 51 23.21 -3.59 -11.90
N SER A 52 24.32 -2.90 -12.22
CA SER A 52 25.37 -2.53 -11.26
C SER A 52 24.97 -1.45 -10.25
N GLY A 53 23.79 -0.83 -10.39
CA GLY A 53 23.31 0.24 -9.53
C GLY A 53 23.77 1.65 -9.91
N ARG A 54 24.46 1.82 -11.02
CA ARG A 54 24.98 3.11 -11.50
C ARG A 54 23.89 4.19 -11.54
N ASP A 55 22.76 3.90 -12.17
CA ASP A 55 21.66 4.87 -12.36
C ASP A 55 20.93 5.11 -11.02
N ALA A 56 20.68 4.06 -10.25
CA ALA A 56 20.13 4.17 -8.90
C ALA A 56 20.99 5.06 -7.99
N ALA A 57 22.30 4.85 -7.99
CA ALA A 57 23.24 5.68 -7.23
C ALA A 57 23.30 7.13 -7.73
N TRP A 58 23.20 7.35 -9.03
CA TRP A 58 23.14 8.68 -9.60
C TRP A 58 21.92 9.45 -9.15
N PHE A 59 20.71 8.86 -9.22
CA PHE A 59 19.49 9.49 -8.73
C PHE A 59 19.53 9.76 -7.23
N THR A 60 20.09 8.85 -6.44
CA THR A 60 20.26 9.07 -4.99
C THR A 60 21.18 10.28 -4.71
N ARG A 61 22.27 10.43 -5.45
CA ARG A 61 23.15 11.62 -5.35
C ARG A 61 22.45 12.93 -5.76
N LEU A 62 21.47 12.85 -6.65
CA LEU A 62 20.62 14.01 -7.00
C LEU A 62 19.56 14.34 -5.91
N GLY A 63 19.49 13.57 -4.83
CA GLY A 63 18.57 13.80 -3.72
C GLY A 63 17.22 13.14 -3.87
N HIS A 64 17.10 12.12 -4.74
CA HIS A 64 15.85 11.35 -4.89
C HIS A 64 15.84 10.10 -3.99
N ASP A 65 14.65 9.65 -3.61
CA ASP A 65 14.45 8.32 -3.04
C ASP A 65 14.36 7.31 -4.18
N VAL A 66 15.17 6.23 -4.11
CA VAL A 66 15.29 5.28 -5.22
C VAL A 66 14.94 3.87 -4.80
N VAL A 67 14.08 3.24 -5.59
CA VAL A 67 13.85 1.79 -5.56
C VAL A 67 14.53 1.19 -6.79
N ALA A 68 15.46 0.27 -6.58
CA ALA A 68 16.21 -0.41 -7.63
C ALA A 68 15.74 -1.87 -7.75
N VAL A 69 15.28 -2.24 -8.94
CA VAL A 69 14.77 -3.58 -9.25
C VAL A 69 15.77 -4.30 -10.14
N GLU A 70 16.29 -5.44 -9.67
CA GLU A 70 17.24 -6.24 -10.44
C GLU A 70 17.04 -7.74 -10.12
N PRO A 71 16.74 -8.59 -11.11
CA PRO A 71 16.55 -10.03 -10.88
C PRO A 71 17.87 -10.77 -10.61
N SER A 72 18.98 -10.39 -11.24
CA SER A 72 20.28 -11.05 -11.07
C SER A 72 20.84 -10.86 -9.67
N ALA A 73 21.05 -11.93 -8.95
CA ALA A 73 21.65 -11.90 -7.61
C ALA A 73 23.12 -11.45 -7.66
N ALA A 74 23.83 -11.85 -8.70
CA ALA A 74 25.23 -11.49 -8.88
C ALA A 74 25.38 -9.99 -9.21
N LEU A 75 24.51 -9.41 -10.04
CA LEU A 75 24.52 -7.96 -10.30
C LEU A 75 24.15 -7.15 -9.06
N ARG A 76 23.19 -7.60 -8.24
CA ARG A 76 22.91 -6.94 -6.95
C ARG A 76 24.10 -7.00 -5.99
N ALA A 77 24.88 -8.09 -6.00
CA ALA A 77 26.12 -8.17 -5.22
C ALA A 77 27.19 -7.19 -5.74
N GLU A 78 27.30 -7.03 -7.06
CA GLU A 78 28.16 -6.00 -7.67
C GLU A 78 27.71 -4.59 -7.27
N ALA A 79 26.41 -4.32 -7.35
CA ALA A 79 25.85 -3.04 -6.93
C ALA A 79 26.14 -2.72 -5.45
N ALA A 80 26.05 -3.71 -4.58
CA ALA A 80 26.43 -3.54 -3.17
C ALA A 80 27.92 -3.23 -2.98
N ARG A 81 28.81 -3.77 -3.83
CA ARG A 81 30.24 -3.45 -3.79
C ARG A 81 30.54 -2.04 -4.29
N HIS A 82 29.90 -1.59 -5.37
CA HIS A 82 30.12 -0.28 -5.96
C HIS A 82 29.40 0.84 -5.22
N HIS A 83 28.21 0.58 -4.70
CA HIS A 83 27.26 1.58 -4.20
C HIS A 83 26.62 1.24 -2.85
N GLY A 84 27.23 0.38 -2.03
CA GLY A 84 26.67 -0.15 -0.78
C GLY A 84 26.27 0.88 0.29
N GLY A 85 26.62 2.15 0.13
CA GLY A 85 26.27 3.24 1.05
C GLY A 85 25.24 4.23 0.52
N THR A 86 24.65 4.01 -0.66
CA THR A 86 23.86 5.04 -1.37
C THR A 86 22.43 5.20 -0.90
N GLY A 87 21.90 4.35 -0.03
CA GLY A 87 20.51 4.47 0.42
C GLY A 87 19.44 3.98 -0.57
N ALA A 88 19.81 3.56 -1.78
CA ALA A 88 18.88 2.95 -2.73
C ALA A 88 18.31 1.64 -2.17
N ARG A 89 16.99 1.44 -2.33
CA ARG A 89 16.31 0.24 -1.88
C ARG A 89 16.25 -0.80 -2.97
N TRP A 90 16.80 -1.98 -2.70
CA TRP A 90 16.88 -3.07 -3.66
C TRP A 90 15.71 -4.04 -3.56
N VAL A 91 15.18 -4.45 -4.71
CA VAL A 91 14.11 -5.44 -4.85
C VAL A 91 14.53 -6.50 -5.87
N ALA A 92 14.50 -7.76 -5.47
CA ALA A 92 14.70 -8.89 -6.36
C ALA A 92 13.40 -9.17 -7.12
N ASP A 93 13.25 -8.60 -8.33
CA ASP A 93 12.05 -8.73 -9.15
C ASP A 93 12.38 -8.53 -10.62
N SER A 94 11.44 -8.82 -11.52
CA SER A 94 11.63 -8.72 -12.96
C SER A 94 10.36 -8.40 -13.72
N LEU A 95 10.50 -7.79 -14.91
CA LEU A 95 9.46 -7.74 -15.93
C LEU A 95 9.19 -9.16 -16.49
N PRO A 96 7.96 -9.45 -16.90
CA PRO A 96 6.78 -8.57 -16.93
C PRO A 96 6.00 -8.55 -15.61
N ALA A 97 6.38 -9.37 -14.63
CA ALA A 97 5.56 -9.62 -13.45
C ALA A 97 5.58 -8.47 -12.44
N LEU A 98 6.77 -7.96 -12.07
CA LEU A 98 6.97 -6.92 -11.05
C LEU A 98 6.18 -7.18 -9.76
N THR A 99 6.08 -8.45 -9.35
CA THR A 99 5.18 -8.87 -8.27
C THR A 99 5.61 -8.31 -6.92
N ALA A 100 6.91 -8.37 -6.61
CA ALA A 100 7.43 -7.81 -5.37
C ALA A 100 7.38 -6.28 -5.38
N THR A 101 7.64 -5.66 -6.52
CA THR A 101 7.59 -4.20 -6.71
C THR A 101 6.17 -3.66 -6.53
N LEU A 102 5.16 -4.31 -7.10
CA LEU A 102 3.75 -3.93 -6.94
C LEU A 102 3.29 -4.02 -5.48
N ARG A 103 3.75 -5.02 -4.73
CA ARG A 103 3.43 -5.19 -3.31
C ARG A 103 3.96 -4.08 -2.41
N LEU A 104 4.91 -3.26 -2.89
CA LEU A 104 5.40 -2.12 -2.13
C LEU A 104 4.29 -1.05 -1.93
N GLY A 105 3.25 -1.04 -2.76
CA GLY A 105 2.18 -0.05 -2.71
C GLY A 105 2.65 1.38 -3.02
N LEU A 106 3.83 1.51 -3.66
CA LEU A 106 4.42 2.79 -4.02
C LEU A 106 3.98 3.25 -5.42
N ALA A 107 4.03 4.55 -5.64
CA ALA A 107 3.84 5.16 -6.94
C ALA A 107 4.96 6.16 -7.20
N PHE A 108 5.48 6.14 -8.41
CA PHE A 108 6.73 6.76 -8.76
C PHE A 108 6.54 8.00 -9.63
N ASP A 109 7.36 9.02 -9.40
CA ASP A 109 7.43 10.23 -10.21
C ASP A 109 8.18 9.98 -11.51
N LEU A 110 9.18 9.08 -11.45
CA LEU A 110 9.96 8.63 -12.61
C LEU A 110 10.19 7.12 -12.52
N ILE A 111 9.99 6.43 -13.64
CA ILE A 111 10.42 5.04 -13.83
C ILE A 111 11.42 5.01 -14.96
N LEU A 112 12.60 4.46 -14.72
CA LEU A 112 13.65 4.28 -15.71
C LEU A 112 13.79 2.82 -16.13
N LEU A 113 13.81 2.56 -17.42
CA LEU A 113 14.20 1.29 -18.05
C LEU A 113 15.41 1.56 -18.96
N SER A 114 16.58 1.52 -18.42
CA SER A 114 17.84 1.73 -19.15
C SER A 114 18.36 0.40 -19.70
N ALA A 115 18.23 0.19 -21.02
CA ALA A 115 18.68 -1.04 -21.71
C ALA A 115 17.98 -2.34 -21.23
N VAL A 116 16.67 -2.28 -20.94
CA VAL A 116 15.90 -3.41 -20.40
C VAL A 116 14.85 -3.92 -21.37
N TRP A 117 14.19 -3.06 -22.14
CA TRP A 117 12.99 -3.38 -22.91
C TRP A 117 13.18 -4.53 -23.92
N GLN A 118 14.37 -4.67 -24.47
CA GLN A 118 14.73 -5.77 -25.39
C GLN A 118 14.72 -7.17 -24.74
N HIS A 119 14.73 -7.25 -23.41
CA HIS A 119 14.64 -8.52 -22.69
C HIS A 119 13.18 -8.93 -22.41
N VAL A 120 12.22 -8.06 -22.69
CA VAL A 120 10.80 -8.38 -22.53
C VAL A 120 10.32 -9.12 -23.80
N VAL A 121 9.85 -10.34 -23.61
CA VAL A 121 9.26 -11.15 -24.70
C VAL A 121 8.12 -10.36 -25.37
N PRO A 122 8.06 -10.28 -26.72
CA PRO A 122 7.05 -9.47 -27.42
C PRO A 122 5.61 -9.70 -26.94
N ALA A 123 5.21 -10.95 -26.72
CA ALA A 123 3.87 -11.30 -26.23
C ALA A 123 3.54 -10.74 -24.83
N GLU A 124 4.55 -10.41 -24.03
CA GLU A 124 4.39 -9.90 -22.66
C GLU A 124 4.55 -8.38 -22.54
N ARG A 125 4.89 -7.68 -23.63
CA ARG A 125 5.18 -6.23 -23.61
C ARG A 125 3.99 -5.38 -23.19
N ALA A 126 2.80 -5.72 -23.68
CA ALA A 126 1.56 -5.03 -23.30
C ALA A 126 1.28 -5.16 -21.79
N ARG A 127 1.53 -6.35 -21.23
CA ARG A 127 1.39 -6.62 -19.81
C ARG A 127 2.44 -5.87 -18.98
N ALA A 128 3.70 -5.89 -19.43
CA ALA A 128 4.80 -5.18 -18.78
C ALA A 128 4.53 -3.67 -18.75
N LEU A 129 4.16 -3.08 -19.90
CA LEU A 129 3.89 -1.66 -19.99
C LEU A 129 2.70 -1.23 -19.12
N ARG A 130 1.62 -2.01 -19.08
CA ARG A 130 0.46 -1.75 -18.22
C ARG A 130 0.88 -1.69 -16.74
N LYS A 131 1.72 -2.61 -16.28
CA LYS A 131 2.21 -2.63 -14.90
C LYS A 131 3.12 -1.44 -14.60
N LEU A 132 4.03 -1.09 -15.50
CA LEU A 132 4.88 0.09 -15.36
C LEU A 132 4.06 1.38 -15.27
N LEU A 133 3.10 1.57 -16.18
CA LEU A 133 2.21 2.74 -16.15
C LEU A 133 1.35 2.76 -14.87
N GLY A 134 0.93 1.58 -14.40
CA GLY A 134 0.21 1.45 -13.14
C GLY A 134 1.03 1.83 -11.90
N LEU A 135 2.35 1.82 -11.98
CA LEU A 135 3.25 2.25 -10.92
C LEU A 135 3.58 3.75 -10.99
N LEU A 136 3.25 4.45 -12.09
CA LEU A 136 3.45 5.90 -12.17
C LEU A 136 2.41 6.66 -11.34
N ARG A 137 2.83 7.78 -10.80
CA ARG A 137 1.91 8.84 -10.38
C ARG A 137 1.24 9.48 -11.58
N PRO A 138 0.03 10.05 -11.44
CA PRO A 138 -0.49 10.98 -12.43
C PRO A 138 0.54 12.08 -12.73
N GLY A 139 0.78 12.35 -14.03
CA GLY A 139 1.84 13.27 -14.47
C GLY A 139 3.26 12.70 -14.45
N GLY A 140 3.47 11.51 -13.89
CA GLY A 140 4.77 10.84 -13.82
C GLY A 140 5.30 10.43 -15.20
N VAL A 141 6.61 10.19 -15.27
CA VAL A 141 7.34 9.87 -16.51
C VAL A 141 7.89 8.45 -16.46
N LEU A 142 7.65 7.68 -17.52
CA LEU A 142 8.33 6.42 -17.79
C LEU A 142 9.35 6.65 -18.92
N ALA A 143 10.62 6.48 -18.60
CA ALA A 143 11.75 6.62 -19.54
C ALA A 143 12.23 5.22 -19.95
N VAL A 144 12.18 4.92 -21.24
CA VAL A 144 12.58 3.63 -21.80
C VAL A 144 13.64 3.86 -22.87
N THR A 145 14.72 3.06 -22.87
CA THR A 145 15.66 3.04 -23.97
C THR A 145 15.48 1.78 -24.81
N LEU A 146 15.33 1.96 -26.11
CA LEU A 146 15.17 0.91 -27.12
C LEU A 146 16.50 0.68 -27.82
N ARG A 147 17.03 -0.55 -27.74
CA ARG A 147 18.28 -0.93 -28.42
C ARG A 147 18.00 -1.29 -29.88
N GLN A 148 18.59 -0.56 -30.79
CA GLN A 148 18.60 -0.88 -32.22
C GLN A 148 19.90 -1.59 -32.58
N GLY A 149 19.85 -2.57 -33.48
CA GLY A 149 20.99 -3.37 -33.90
C GLY A 149 20.78 -4.88 -33.70
N PRO A 150 21.77 -5.72 -34.01
CA PRO A 150 21.65 -7.17 -33.93
C PRO A 150 21.23 -7.66 -32.53
N ALA A 151 20.24 -8.54 -32.47
CA ALA A 151 19.83 -9.17 -31.22
C ALA A 151 20.85 -10.23 -30.78
N GLU A 152 21.21 -10.20 -29.50
CA GLU A 152 22.13 -11.18 -28.89
C GLU A 152 21.33 -12.32 -28.25
N ALA A 153 21.23 -13.44 -28.97
CA ALA A 153 20.46 -14.61 -28.51
C ALA A 153 20.92 -15.16 -27.15
N ALA A 154 22.24 -15.11 -26.90
CA ALA A 154 22.81 -15.55 -25.60
C ALA A 154 22.29 -14.72 -24.40
N ARG A 155 21.85 -13.50 -24.64
CA ARG A 155 21.27 -12.58 -23.63
C ARG A 155 19.75 -12.54 -23.68
N ALA A 156 19.11 -13.45 -24.42
CA ALA A 156 17.67 -13.47 -24.65
C ALA A 156 17.10 -12.10 -25.08
N MET A 157 17.77 -11.45 -26.04
CA MET A 157 17.32 -10.18 -26.59
C MET A 157 16.34 -10.38 -27.73
N HIS A 158 15.32 -9.54 -27.77
CA HIS A 158 14.32 -9.50 -28.82
C HIS A 158 14.37 -8.15 -29.57
N PRO A 159 14.05 -8.13 -30.87
CA PRO A 159 13.92 -6.87 -31.60
C PRO A 159 12.88 -5.96 -30.92
N VAL A 160 13.14 -4.67 -30.91
CA VAL A 160 12.25 -3.64 -30.35
C VAL A 160 11.89 -2.61 -31.40
N SER A 161 10.69 -2.04 -31.29
CA SER A 161 10.18 -1.04 -32.22
C SER A 161 9.64 0.17 -31.47
N LEU A 162 10.01 1.37 -31.93
CA LEU A 162 9.40 2.61 -31.42
C LEU A 162 7.89 2.62 -31.68
N THR A 163 7.47 2.25 -32.90
CA THR A 163 6.06 2.22 -33.29
C THR A 163 5.24 1.27 -32.44
N GLU A 164 5.80 0.09 -32.08
CA GLU A 164 5.14 -0.84 -31.15
C GLU A 164 4.95 -0.20 -29.76
N LEU A 165 5.99 0.42 -29.22
CA LEU A 165 5.90 1.06 -27.90
C LEU A 165 4.93 2.25 -27.90
N GLU A 166 4.91 3.05 -28.96
CA GLU A 166 3.97 4.17 -29.13
C GLU A 166 2.51 3.69 -29.24
N GLN A 167 2.29 2.60 -29.96
CA GLN A 167 0.95 2.00 -30.06
C GLN A 167 0.47 1.50 -28.70
N LEU A 168 1.30 0.70 -28.00
CA LEU A 168 0.98 0.18 -26.68
C LEU A 168 0.75 1.31 -25.66
N ALA A 169 1.56 2.37 -25.70
CA ALA A 169 1.40 3.53 -24.84
C ALA A 169 0.05 4.22 -25.05
N ARG A 170 -0.35 4.42 -26.31
CA ARG A 170 -1.63 5.03 -26.69
C ARG A 170 -2.81 4.18 -26.24
N GLU A 171 -2.75 2.86 -26.42
CA GLU A 171 -3.78 1.91 -25.99
C GLU A 171 -3.98 1.91 -24.47
N LEU A 172 -2.90 2.19 -23.73
CA LEU A 172 -2.88 2.23 -22.27
C LEU A 172 -3.04 3.66 -21.67
N GLY A 173 -3.35 4.65 -22.51
CA GLY A 173 -3.62 6.02 -22.08
C GLY A 173 -2.41 6.86 -21.72
N ALA A 174 -1.19 6.42 -22.08
CA ALA A 174 0.02 7.20 -21.92
C ALA A 174 0.35 7.99 -23.20
N MET A 175 1.02 9.13 -23.04
CA MET A 175 1.45 10.00 -24.14
C MET A 175 2.98 9.95 -24.29
N VAL A 176 3.46 9.85 -25.53
CA VAL A 176 4.87 10.09 -25.83
C VAL A 176 5.14 11.59 -25.75
N VAL A 177 6.04 11.99 -24.84
CA VAL A 177 6.40 13.41 -24.64
C VAL A 177 7.78 13.76 -25.18
N ARG A 178 8.59 12.73 -25.43
CA ARG A 178 9.91 12.90 -26.04
C ARG A 178 10.40 11.60 -26.67
N THR A 179 11.06 11.72 -27.83
CA THR A 179 11.92 10.71 -28.40
C THR A 179 13.31 11.32 -28.68
N ALA A 180 14.36 10.56 -28.51
CA ALA A 180 15.72 11.00 -28.77
C ALA A 180 16.59 9.83 -29.22
N GLU A 181 17.34 10.02 -30.30
CA GLU A 181 18.36 9.07 -30.71
C GLU A 181 19.67 9.38 -29.99
N THR A 182 20.32 8.34 -29.45
CA THR A 182 21.60 8.46 -28.76
C THR A 182 22.57 7.40 -29.28
N PRO A 183 23.86 7.75 -29.43
CA PRO A 183 24.88 6.78 -29.84
C PRO A 183 25.15 5.80 -28.71
N ASP A 184 25.65 4.61 -29.07
CA ASP A 184 26.10 3.64 -28.08
C ASP A 184 27.29 4.16 -27.27
N GLN A 185 27.17 4.14 -25.95
CA GLN A 185 28.21 4.61 -25.04
C GLN A 185 29.32 3.56 -24.80
N MET A 186 29.12 2.33 -25.27
CA MET A 186 30.10 1.24 -25.19
C MET A 186 30.93 1.11 -26.47
N GLY A 187 30.77 2.03 -27.44
CA GLY A 187 31.57 2.09 -28.66
C GLY A 187 31.24 1.06 -29.74
N ARG A 188 30.05 0.44 -29.68
CA ARG A 188 29.58 -0.53 -30.69
C ARG A 188 28.96 0.21 -31.86
N SER A 189 29.62 0.21 -33.00
CA SER A 189 29.23 0.97 -34.19
C SER A 189 27.91 0.53 -34.82
N GLU A 190 27.48 -0.72 -34.61
CA GLU A 190 26.24 -1.32 -35.11
C GLU A 190 25.06 -1.17 -34.16
N VAL A 191 25.27 -0.52 -33.01
CA VAL A 191 24.24 -0.33 -31.99
C VAL A 191 23.92 1.15 -31.83
N THR A 192 22.63 1.47 -31.93
CA THR A 192 22.10 2.79 -31.57
C THR A 192 20.97 2.65 -30.58
N TRP A 193 20.62 3.73 -29.93
CA TRP A 193 19.59 3.74 -28.91
C TRP A 193 18.54 4.81 -29.21
N THR A 194 17.28 4.46 -29.00
CA THR A 194 16.17 5.42 -29.03
C THR A 194 15.61 5.56 -27.63
N GLY A 195 15.83 6.72 -27.02
CA GLY A 195 15.19 7.08 -25.76
C GLY A 195 13.73 7.51 -26.02
N VAL A 196 12.80 6.98 -25.24
CA VAL A 196 11.36 7.30 -25.31
C VAL A 196 10.86 7.64 -23.93
N ALA A 197 10.35 8.85 -23.75
CA ALA A 197 9.70 9.27 -22.53
C ALA A 197 8.18 9.27 -22.70
N LEU A 198 7.51 8.48 -21.88
CA LEU A 198 6.06 8.41 -21.80
C LEU A 198 5.58 9.14 -20.54
N ARG A 199 4.48 9.88 -20.63
CA ARG A 199 3.85 10.55 -19.49
C ARG A 199 2.44 10.01 -19.28
N LEU A 200 2.11 9.73 -18.00
CA LEU A 200 0.75 9.41 -17.62
C LEU A 200 -0.01 10.71 -17.37
N PRO A 201 -1.13 11.00 -18.09
CA PRO A 201 -2.01 12.13 -17.79
C PRO A 201 -2.58 12.04 -16.38
N ASP A 202 -2.93 13.17 -15.79
CA ASP A 202 -3.39 13.25 -14.39
C ASP A 202 -4.70 12.49 -14.12
N ASP A 203 -5.55 12.29 -15.14
CA ASP A 203 -6.80 11.56 -15.07
C ASP A 203 -6.78 10.22 -15.87
N GLY A 204 -5.63 9.84 -16.42
CA GLY A 204 -5.46 8.75 -17.38
C GLY A 204 -5.76 7.35 -16.87
N THR A 205 -6.11 7.19 -15.58
CA THR A 205 -6.38 5.87 -15.00
C THR A 205 -7.82 5.40 -15.23
N GLY A 206 -8.77 6.28 -15.56
CA GLY A 206 -10.19 5.97 -15.59
C GLY A 206 -10.85 5.80 -14.21
N ALA A 207 -10.07 5.73 -13.14
CA ALA A 207 -10.59 5.48 -11.79
C ALA A 207 -11.38 6.68 -11.23
N LEU A 208 -10.90 7.91 -11.42
CA LEU A 208 -11.60 9.11 -10.93
C LEU A 208 -12.92 9.37 -11.67
N PRO A 209 -13.02 9.26 -13.01
CA PRO A 209 -14.28 9.27 -13.72
C PRO A 209 -15.26 8.19 -13.24
N LEU A 210 -14.79 6.96 -13.02
CA LEU A 210 -15.60 5.87 -12.48
C LEU A 210 -16.13 6.18 -11.08
N LEU A 211 -15.27 6.66 -10.17
CA LEU A 211 -15.67 7.09 -8.83
C LEU A 211 -16.70 8.20 -8.89
N ARG A 212 -16.47 9.22 -9.73
CA ARG A 212 -17.45 10.29 -9.96
C ARG A 212 -18.80 9.74 -10.43
N HIS A 213 -18.79 8.80 -11.38
CA HIS A 213 -20.01 8.17 -11.88
C HIS A 213 -20.75 7.48 -10.73
N VAL A 214 -20.09 6.64 -9.94
CA VAL A 214 -20.73 5.92 -8.82
C VAL A 214 -21.20 6.88 -7.73
N ILE A 215 -20.41 7.90 -7.40
CA ILE A 215 -20.75 8.85 -6.32
C ILE A 215 -21.90 9.77 -6.71
N LEU A 216 -21.90 10.33 -7.91
CA LEU A 216 -22.84 11.39 -8.28
C LEU A 216 -23.96 10.93 -9.24
N ASN A 217 -23.63 10.10 -10.24
CA ASN A 217 -24.53 9.85 -11.38
C ASN A 217 -25.30 8.54 -11.28
N ASP A 218 -24.74 7.54 -10.57
CA ASP A 218 -25.37 6.23 -10.45
C ASP A 218 -26.64 6.28 -9.60
N GLN A 219 -27.66 5.54 -10.01
CA GLN A 219 -28.90 5.42 -9.24
C GLN A 219 -28.66 4.67 -7.93
N LYS A 220 -29.14 5.23 -6.82
CA LYS A 220 -28.96 4.69 -5.47
C LYS A 220 -30.30 4.52 -4.78
N SER A 221 -30.74 3.28 -4.63
CA SER A 221 -31.89 2.90 -3.79
C SER A 221 -31.51 2.72 -2.30
N SER A 222 -30.23 2.85 -1.98
CA SER A 222 -29.67 2.74 -0.62
C SER A 222 -28.32 3.43 -0.56
N THR A 223 -27.79 3.62 0.66
CA THR A 223 -26.44 4.16 0.88
C THR A 223 -25.32 3.15 0.63
N TYR A 224 -25.65 1.91 0.28
CA TYR A 224 -24.73 0.77 0.28
C TYR A 224 -23.54 0.91 -0.68
N LYS A 225 -23.73 1.49 -1.87
CA LYS A 225 -22.61 1.73 -2.79
C LYS A 225 -21.59 2.70 -2.20
N LEU A 226 -22.06 3.74 -1.51
CA LEU A 226 -21.20 4.71 -0.83
C LEU A 226 -20.48 4.08 0.36
N GLY A 227 -21.19 3.24 1.12
CA GLY A 227 -20.61 2.47 2.23
C GLY A 227 -19.50 1.54 1.77
N LEU A 228 -19.69 0.84 0.63
CA LEU A 228 -18.67 -0.03 0.07
C LEU A 228 -17.43 0.74 -0.39
N LEU A 229 -17.59 1.85 -1.10
CA LEU A 229 -16.46 2.69 -1.52
C LEU A 229 -15.72 3.29 -0.31
N ARG A 230 -16.47 3.70 0.73
CA ARG A 230 -15.85 4.23 1.94
C ARG A 230 -15.08 3.16 2.72
N ALA A 231 -15.62 1.94 2.80
CA ALA A 231 -14.90 0.79 3.38
C ALA A 231 -13.62 0.47 2.60
N LEU A 232 -13.65 0.57 1.26
CA LEU A 232 -12.45 0.43 0.43
C LEU A 232 -11.41 1.52 0.72
N CYS A 233 -11.83 2.79 0.89
CA CYS A 233 -10.92 3.87 1.28
C CYS A 233 -10.24 3.57 2.63
N ARG A 234 -11.01 3.08 3.62
CA ARG A 234 -10.47 2.74 4.93
C ARG A 234 -9.51 1.54 4.88
N ALA A 235 -9.86 0.49 4.12
CA ALA A 235 -8.98 -0.65 3.92
C ALA A 235 -7.67 -0.25 3.22
N ALA A 236 -7.73 0.61 2.21
CA ALA A 236 -6.54 1.09 1.51
C ALA A 236 -5.64 1.98 2.38
N ASP A 237 -6.23 2.74 3.29
CA ASP A 237 -5.51 3.63 4.22
C ASP A 237 -4.87 2.85 5.38
N GLY A 238 -5.64 1.97 6.04
CA GLY A 238 -5.23 1.34 7.30
C GLY A 238 -4.79 -0.12 7.21
N GLN A 239 -5.24 -0.87 6.20
CA GLN A 239 -5.04 -2.33 6.10
C GLN A 239 -4.56 -2.77 4.71
N ALA A 240 -3.79 -1.91 4.04
CA ALA A 240 -3.28 -2.19 2.69
C ALA A 240 -2.40 -3.46 2.62
N GLY A 241 -1.84 -3.90 3.74
CA GLY A 241 -1.05 -5.14 3.83
C GLY A 241 -1.85 -6.42 3.59
N LEU A 242 -3.18 -6.40 3.74
CA LEU A 242 -4.06 -7.54 3.45
C LEU A 242 -4.44 -7.65 1.96
N ALA A 243 -4.06 -6.66 1.16
CA ALA A 243 -4.29 -6.66 -0.27
C ALA A 243 -3.31 -7.60 -0.98
N GLN A 244 -3.82 -8.44 -1.89
CA GLN A 244 -3.03 -9.38 -2.67
C GLN A 244 -3.10 -8.99 -4.15
N ASP A 245 -1.94 -8.65 -4.74
CA ASP A 245 -1.85 -8.33 -6.16
C ASP A 245 -2.02 -9.58 -7.02
N ARG A 246 -2.74 -9.42 -8.13
CA ARG A 246 -2.88 -10.45 -9.17
C ARG A 246 -2.01 -10.14 -10.38
N GLU A 247 -1.83 -11.15 -11.20
CA GLU A 247 -1.05 -11.03 -12.44
C GLU A 247 -1.67 -10.05 -13.45
N ASP A 248 -3.00 -9.91 -13.47
CA ASP A 248 -3.73 -9.00 -14.35
C ASP A 248 -3.72 -7.54 -13.86
N GLY A 249 -3.08 -7.28 -12.71
CA GLY A 249 -2.99 -5.97 -12.09
C GLY A 249 -4.16 -5.62 -11.18
N SER A 250 -5.17 -6.48 -11.06
CA SER A 250 -6.23 -6.33 -10.04
C SER A 250 -5.70 -6.71 -8.65
N VAL A 251 -6.47 -6.37 -7.62
CA VAL A 251 -6.14 -6.63 -6.22
C VAL A 251 -7.26 -7.43 -5.58
N ILE A 252 -6.89 -8.44 -4.82
CA ILE A 252 -7.83 -9.24 -4.02
C ILE A 252 -7.77 -8.80 -2.56
N LEU A 253 -8.92 -8.49 -2.01
CA LEU A 253 -9.11 -8.20 -0.59
C LEU A 253 -9.95 -9.29 0.09
N PRO A 254 -9.66 -9.62 1.37
CA PRO A 254 -10.58 -10.41 2.19
C PRO A 254 -11.95 -9.72 2.28
N LEU A 255 -13.01 -10.39 1.89
CA LEU A 255 -14.36 -9.81 1.96
C LEU A 255 -14.77 -9.53 3.41
N GLY A 256 -14.25 -10.31 4.37
CA GLY A 256 -14.44 -10.07 5.80
C GLY A 256 -13.81 -8.77 6.30
N LEU A 257 -12.70 -8.31 5.69
CA LEU A 257 -12.13 -7.00 5.99
C LEU A 257 -13.09 -5.87 5.61
N ILE A 258 -13.60 -5.94 4.39
CA ILE A 258 -14.55 -4.94 3.89
C ILE A 258 -15.86 -4.98 4.71
N ALA A 259 -16.31 -6.16 5.12
CA ALA A 259 -17.44 -6.31 6.01
C ALA A 259 -17.19 -5.72 7.40
N LEU A 260 -15.97 -5.85 7.94
CA LEU A 260 -15.57 -5.26 9.22
C LEU A 260 -15.65 -3.73 9.18
N ASP A 261 -15.03 -3.10 8.17
CA ASP A 261 -15.09 -1.64 8.02
C ASP A 261 -16.52 -1.16 7.71
N TRP A 262 -17.28 -1.91 6.92
CA TRP A 262 -18.70 -1.67 6.69
C TRP A 262 -19.47 -1.62 8.00
N VAL A 263 -19.35 -2.64 8.86
CA VAL A 263 -20.04 -2.69 10.16
C VAL A 263 -19.68 -1.50 11.02
N ARG A 264 -18.37 -1.14 11.07
CA ARG A 264 -17.89 0.03 11.81
C ARG A 264 -18.49 1.34 11.32
N LEU A 265 -18.71 1.47 10.00
CA LEU A 265 -19.34 2.64 9.39
C LEU A 265 -20.84 2.71 9.71
N TYR A 266 -21.54 1.59 9.67
CA TYR A 266 -22.99 1.57 9.82
C TYR A 266 -23.49 1.56 11.28
N LEU A 267 -22.73 1.03 12.22
CA LEU A 267 -23.13 1.00 13.64
C LEU A 267 -23.55 2.39 14.18
N PRO A 268 -22.76 3.48 14.03
CA PRO A 268 -23.18 4.79 14.52
C PRO A 268 -24.37 5.37 13.76
N LEU A 269 -24.48 5.11 12.46
CA LEU A 269 -25.57 5.61 11.63
C LEU A 269 -26.91 4.97 12.01
N VAL A 270 -26.90 3.65 12.17
CA VAL A 270 -28.09 2.89 12.57
C VAL A 270 -28.45 3.19 14.02
N GLY A 271 -27.45 3.32 14.91
CA GLY A 271 -27.65 3.69 16.32
C GLY A 271 -28.26 5.08 16.51
N ALA A 272 -27.95 6.01 15.61
CA ALA A 272 -28.54 7.34 15.58
C ALA A 272 -29.92 7.37 14.86
N GLY A 273 -30.47 6.23 14.42
CA GLY A 273 -31.74 6.16 13.70
C GLY A 273 -31.75 6.82 12.34
N LEU A 274 -30.56 6.96 11.71
CA LEU A 274 -30.39 7.58 10.40
C LEU A 274 -30.76 6.58 9.28
N PRO A 275 -31.63 6.97 8.31
CA PRO A 275 -32.12 6.05 7.30
C PRO A 275 -31.03 5.72 6.27
N GLN A 276 -30.86 4.44 5.96
CA GLN A 276 -29.92 3.93 4.97
C GLN A 276 -30.61 3.46 3.69
N THR A 277 -31.93 3.33 3.73
CA THR A 277 -32.82 3.06 2.61
C THR A 277 -34.06 3.94 2.74
N PRO A 278 -34.88 4.11 1.70
CA PRO A 278 -36.11 4.91 1.79
C PRO A 278 -37.08 4.43 2.87
N GLY A 279 -37.07 3.13 3.21
CA GLY A 279 -38.03 2.53 4.11
C GLY A 279 -37.55 2.24 5.53
N ASN A 280 -36.24 2.40 5.85
CA ASN A 280 -35.78 2.06 7.20
C ASN A 280 -35.62 3.30 8.11
N ALA A 281 -35.86 3.12 9.40
CA ALA A 281 -35.68 4.15 10.44
C ALA A 281 -34.88 3.64 11.65
N GLY A 282 -34.10 2.58 11.48
CA GLY A 282 -33.30 1.89 12.49
C GLY A 282 -32.75 0.62 11.89
N PRO A 283 -32.44 -0.41 12.67
CA PRO A 283 -31.90 -1.68 12.15
C PRO A 283 -32.95 -2.48 11.32
N ASP A 284 -34.23 -2.23 11.49
CA ASP A 284 -35.27 -2.98 10.79
C ASP A 284 -35.29 -2.65 9.29
N GLY A 285 -35.39 -3.67 8.45
CA GLY A 285 -35.34 -3.52 6.99
C GLY A 285 -33.95 -3.43 6.38
N LEU A 286 -32.90 -3.48 7.21
CA LEU A 286 -31.52 -3.55 6.75
C LEU A 286 -31.03 -5.00 6.70
N GLY A 287 -30.66 -5.49 5.51
CA GLY A 287 -30.33 -6.90 5.28
C GLY A 287 -29.05 -7.41 5.97
N PHE A 288 -28.32 -6.55 6.67
CA PHE A 288 -27.14 -6.89 7.47
C PHE A 288 -27.34 -6.68 8.97
N ALA A 289 -28.51 -6.15 9.39
CA ALA A 289 -28.79 -5.81 10.77
C ALA A 289 -29.53 -6.93 11.51
N GLY A 290 -29.01 -8.14 11.43
CA GLY A 290 -29.51 -9.32 12.14
C GLY A 290 -29.24 -9.30 13.64
N PRO A 291 -29.44 -10.42 14.33
CA PRO A 291 -29.30 -10.50 15.79
C PRO A 291 -27.91 -10.12 16.29
N GLY A 292 -26.86 -10.55 15.58
CA GLY A 292 -25.46 -10.20 15.92
C GLY A 292 -25.22 -8.70 15.85
N PHE A 293 -25.60 -8.04 14.74
CA PHE A 293 -25.47 -6.60 14.58
C PHE A 293 -26.23 -5.83 15.68
N ARG A 294 -27.44 -6.28 16.04
CA ARG A 294 -28.25 -5.66 17.11
C ARG A 294 -27.57 -5.80 18.48
N ALA A 295 -26.92 -6.93 18.75
CA ALA A 295 -26.13 -7.12 19.96
C ALA A 295 -24.91 -6.17 20.01
N LEU A 296 -24.21 -5.99 18.88
CA LEU A 296 -23.13 -5.01 18.77
C LEU A 296 -23.64 -3.57 18.94
N LEU A 297 -24.79 -3.27 18.36
CA LEU A 297 -25.46 -1.97 18.50
C LEU A 297 -25.85 -1.68 19.95
N ALA A 298 -26.27 -2.72 20.70
CA ALA A 298 -26.58 -2.64 22.14
C ALA A 298 -25.32 -2.53 23.03
N GLY A 299 -24.13 -2.54 22.45
CA GLY A 299 -22.87 -2.36 23.19
C GLY A 299 -22.22 -3.65 23.70
N LEU A 300 -22.58 -4.82 23.14
CA LEU A 300 -21.93 -6.09 23.50
C LEU A 300 -20.40 -6.04 23.31
N VAL A 301 -19.95 -5.31 22.27
CA VAL A 301 -18.54 -5.05 21.98
C VAL A 301 -18.37 -3.56 21.71
N PRO A 302 -17.37 -2.89 22.32
CA PRO A 302 -17.02 -1.52 21.96
C PRO A 302 -16.66 -1.42 20.49
N ARG A 303 -17.18 -0.41 19.79
CA ARG A 303 -16.92 -0.24 18.35
C ARG A 303 -15.44 -0.15 17.99
N LEU A 304 -14.63 0.45 18.86
CA LEU A 304 -13.19 0.60 18.67
C LEU A 304 -12.42 -0.73 18.78
N ASP A 305 -13.03 -1.74 19.41
CA ASP A 305 -12.45 -3.08 19.50
C ASP A 305 -12.72 -3.92 18.24
N LEU A 306 -13.63 -3.47 17.36
CA LEU A 306 -13.83 -4.09 16.05
C LEU A 306 -12.69 -3.69 15.09
N ARG A 307 -11.55 -4.31 15.24
CA ARG A 307 -10.33 -4.05 14.45
C ARG A 307 -9.56 -5.33 14.16
N VAL A 308 -8.71 -5.29 13.15
CA VAL A 308 -7.83 -6.41 12.82
C VAL A 308 -6.94 -6.74 14.03
N GLY A 309 -6.72 -8.02 14.27
CA GLY A 309 -5.98 -8.52 15.43
C GLY A 309 -6.81 -8.66 16.73
N ALA A 310 -8.03 -8.12 16.77
CA ALA A 310 -8.89 -8.23 17.95
C ALA A 310 -9.36 -9.68 18.19
N ARG A 311 -9.58 -10.00 19.47
CA ARG A 311 -10.00 -11.33 19.94
C ARG A 311 -11.35 -11.25 20.64
N PHE A 312 -12.21 -12.19 20.35
CA PHE A 312 -13.53 -12.30 20.96
C PHE A 312 -13.81 -13.74 21.34
N ALA A 313 -14.56 -13.94 22.43
CA ALA A 313 -14.97 -15.24 22.91
C ALA A 313 -16.48 -15.24 23.26
N GLY A 314 -17.09 -16.42 23.28
CA GLY A 314 -18.50 -16.60 23.65
C GLY A 314 -19.46 -15.79 22.78
N ASP A 315 -20.46 -15.16 23.39
CA ASP A 315 -21.52 -14.40 22.70
C ASP A 315 -20.95 -13.26 21.82
N ALA A 316 -19.85 -12.64 22.25
CA ALA A 316 -19.18 -11.61 21.47
C ALA A 316 -18.59 -12.17 20.17
N ALA A 317 -17.95 -13.33 20.22
CA ALA A 317 -17.42 -14.02 19.05
C ALA A 317 -18.53 -14.40 18.07
N ASP A 318 -19.62 -14.93 18.57
CA ASP A 318 -20.79 -15.33 17.75
C ASP A 318 -21.48 -14.11 17.11
N ALA A 319 -21.65 -13.02 17.87
CA ALA A 319 -22.23 -11.78 17.36
C ALA A 319 -21.34 -11.15 16.27
N VAL A 320 -20.03 -11.06 16.49
CA VAL A 320 -19.10 -10.51 15.50
C VAL A 320 -19.10 -11.38 14.23
N ARG A 321 -18.94 -12.69 14.37
CA ARG A 321 -18.89 -13.63 13.23
C ARG A 321 -20.17 -13.58 12.41
N SER A 322 -21.35 -13.65 13.04
CA SER A 322 -22.63 -13.59 12.32
C SER A 322 -22.85 -12.25 11.62
N THR A 323 -22.49 -11.15 12.29
CA THR A 323 -22.58 -9.81 11.71
C THR A 323 -21.69 -9.66 10.48
N LEU A 324 -20.43 -10.13 10.54
CA LEU A 324 -19.53 -10.08 9.39
C LEU A 324 -20.02 -10.95 8.24
N GLN A 325 -20.61 -12.12 8.52
CA GLN A 325 -21.20 -12.98 7.49
C GLN A 325 -22.39 -12.29 6.80
N GLU A 326 -23.31 -11.71 7.57
CA GLU A 326 -24.48 -11.01 7.04
C GLU A 326 -24.06 -9.77 6.21
N ALA A 327 -23.07 -9.01 6.68
CA ALA A 327 -22.52 -7.87 5.95
C ALA A 327 -21.82 -8.31 4.66
N ALA A 328 -20.97 -9.34 4.69
CA ALA A 328 -20.29 -9.89 3.51
C ALA A 328 -21.30 -10.40 2.47
N ASP A 329 -22.32 -11.12 2.92
CA ASP A 329 -23.40 -11.61 2.06
C ASP A 329 -24.20 -10.47 1.42
N LEU A 330 -24.47 -9.40 2.17
CA LEU A 330 -25.17 -8.24 1.63
C LEU A 330 -24.30 -7.48 0.64
N ILE A 331 -23.04 -7.20 0.98
CA ILE A 331 -22.09 -6.50 0.11
C ILE A 331 -22.02 -7.20 -1.25
N ALA A 332 -21.88 -8.50 -1.25
CA ALA A 332 -21.77 -9.28 -2.48
C ALA A 332 -23.07 -9.30 -3.30
N ARG A 333 -24.24 -9.38 -2.65
CA ARG A 333 -25.55 -9.46 -3.36
C ARG A 333 -26.05 -8.10 -3.86
N MET A 334 -25.67 -7.01 -3.20
CA MET A 334 -26.25 -5.69 -3.47
C MET A 334 -25.22 -4.70 -4.04
N PRO A 335 -24.39 -4.00 -3.24
CA PRO A 335 -23.59 -2.93 -3.78
C PRO A 335 -22.53 -3.41 -4.78
N ALA A 336 -21.87 -4.55 -4.55
CA ALA A 336 -20.85 -5.06 -5.45
C ALA A 336 -21.44 -5.54 -6.79
N THR A 337 -22.60 -6.19 -6.77
CA THR A 337 -23.30 -6.64 -7.99
C THR A 337 -23.80 -5.47 -8.83
N TYR A 338 -24.33 -4.43 -8.20
CA TYR A 338 -24.98 -3.30 -8.88
C TYR A 338 -24.05 -2.09 -9.10
N MET A 339 -22.81 -2.17 -8.68
CA MET A 339 -21.79 -1.21 -9.06
C MET A 339 -21.16 -1.67 -10.38
N THR A 340 -21.62 -1.06 -11.47
CA THR A 340 -21.24 -1.48 -12.84
C THR A 340 -20.49 -0.39 -13.57
N TYR A 341 -19.65 -0.79 -14.51
CA TYR A 341 -19.10 0.13 -15.49
C TYR A 341 -20.21 0.72 -16.39
N PRO A 342 -20.02 1.90 -16.96
CA PRO A 342 -20.96 2.45 -17.95
C PRO A 342 -21.18 1.50 -19.15
N SER A 343 -20.18 0.69 -19.49
CA SER A 343 -20.23 -0.33 -20.54
C SER A 343 -20.90 -1.65 -20.12
N GLY A 344 -21.32 -1.77 -18.86
CA GLY A 344 -21.80 -3.01 -18.25
C GLY A 344 -20.70 -3.82 -17.58
N GLY A 345 -21.11 -4.83 -16.79
CA GLY A 345 -20.23 -5.66 -15.98
C GLY A 345 -19.91 -5.07 -14.61
N PRO A 346 -19.63 -5.91 -13.60
CA PRO A 346 -19.37 -5.48 -12.23
C PRO A 346 -17.99 -4.81 -12.11
N VAL A 347 -17.92 -3.70 -11.36
CA VAL A 347 -16.66 -3.04 -11.01
C VAL A 347 -15.90 -3.81 -9.95
N LEU A 348 -16.63 -4.43 -9.01
CA LEU A 348 -16.11 -5.10 -7.82
C LEU A 348 -16.60 -6.55 -7.74
N PRO A 349 -16.05 -7.47 -8.53
CA PRO A 349 -16.40 -8.89 -8.46
C PRO A 349 -16.17 -9.47 -7.07
N THR A 350 -17.07 -10.34 -6.61
CA THR A 350 -16.97 -11.00 -5.30
C THR A 350 -17.09 -12.51 -5.40
N ALA A 351 -16.34 -13.22 -4.57
CA ALA A 351 -16.48 -14.66 -4.37
C ALA A 351 -16.78 -14.93 -2.89
N ARG A 352 -18.06 -15.21 -2.58
CA ARG A 352 -18.51 -15.45 -1.21
C ARG A 352 -18.09 -16.82 -0.69
N ARG A 353 -17.81 -16.87 0.60
CA ARG A 353 -17.66 -18.12 1.36
C ARG A 353 -18.45 -18.03 2.65
N ARG A 354 -18.86 -19.18 3.21
CA ARG A 354 -19.34 -19.24 4.58
C ARG A 354 -18.14 -19.48 5.49
N ALA A 355 -17.91 -18.57 6.44
CA ALA A 355 -16.92 -18.77 7.46
C ALA A 355 -17.25 -20.07 8.24
N ARG A 356 -16.27 -20.94 8.40
CA ARG A 356 -16.45 -22.18 9.19
C ARG A 356 -16.80 -21.78 10.62
N GLY A 357 -17.83 -22.44 11.17
CA GLY A 357 -18.20 -22.27 12.56
C GLY A 357 -17.09 -22.81 13.46
N LEU A 358 -16.26 -21.93 13.97
CA LEU A 358 -15.36 -22.20 15.06
C LEU A 358 -16.14 -21.93 16.34
N SER A 359 -16.36 -22.95 17.18
CA SER A 359 -16.93 -22.79 18.51
C SER A 359 -15.83 -22.23 19.42
N GLY A 360 -16.10 -21.11 20.10
CA GLY A 360 -15.26 -20.59 21.15
C GLY A 360 -14.67 -19.21 20.87
N GLU A 361 -13.38 -19.13 20.67
CA GLU A 361 -12.65 -17.88 20.45
C GLU A 361 -12.43 -17.61 18.96
N ILE A 362 -12.55 -16.34 18.53
CA ILE A 362 -12.17 -15.87 17.20
C ILE A 362 -11.10 -14.78 17.31
N VAL A 363 -10.24 -14.73 16.32
CA VAL A 363 -9.28 -13.64 16.11
C VAL A 363 -9.59 -13.03 14.76
N LEU A 364 -9.71 -11.72 14.67
CA LEU A 364 -9.93 -11.01 13.40
C LEU A 364 -8.61 -10.88 12.63
N ASP A 365 -7.96 -12.01 12.36
CA ASP A 365 -6.73 -12.08 11.57
C ASP A 365 -7.03 -12.20 10.06
N ALA A 366 -5.98 -12.20 9.25
CA ALA A 366 -6.09 -12.29 7.80
C ALA A 366 -6.84 -13.55 7.34
N ASP A 367 -6.59 -14.70 7.97
CA ASP A 367 -7.17 -15.98 7.60
C ASP A 367 -8.66 -16.04 7.95
N PHE A 368 -9.03 -15.56 9.13
CA PHE A 368 -10.43 -15.45 9.54
C PHE A 368 -11.20 -14.53 8.59
N LEU A 369 -10.64 -13.35 8.28
CA LEU A 369 -11.29 -12.39 7.38
C LEU A 369 -11.39 -12.91 5.94
N ALA A 370 -10.42 -13.69 5.46
CA ALA A 370 -10.48 -14.37 4.16
C ALA A 370 -11.52 -15.51 4.14
N GLY A 371 -11.89 -16.04 5.30
CA GLY A 371 -12.90 -17.07 5.45
C GLY A 371 -14.29 -16.69 4.94
N PHE A 372 -14.61 -15.39 4.84
CA PHE A 372 -15.87 -14.86 4.30
C PHE A 372 -15.90 -14.76 2.77
N GLY A 373 -14.75 -14.92 2.12
CA GLY A 373 -14.58 -14.81 0.68
C GLY A 373 -13.67 -13.66 0.28
N THR A 374 -13.77 -13.26 -0.99
CA THR A 374 -12.90 -12.25 -1.59
C THR A 374 -13.70 -11.17 -2.31
N LEU A 375 -13.13 -9.97 -2.35
CA LEU A 375 -13.53 -8.86 -3.20
C LEU A 375 -12.38 -8.55 -4.15
N GLU A 376 -12.64 -8.53 -5.44
CA GLU A 376 -11.67 -8.12 -6.46
C GLU A 376 -11.84 -6.63 -6.77
N VAL A 377 -10.74 -5.89 -6.79
CA VAL A 377 -10.71 -4.45 -7.06
C VAL A 377 -9.79 -4.18 -8.24
N PRO A 378 -10.24 -3.47 -9.28
CA PRO A 378 -9.36 -3.03 -10.37
C PRO A 378 -8.15 -2.26 -9.81
N GLY A 379 -6.96 -2.55 -10.34
CA GLY A 379 -5.72 -1.99 -9.80
C GLY A 379 -5.67 -0.46 -9.83
N GLU A 380 -6.21 0.16 -10.89
CA GLU A 380 -6.36 1.61 -10.98
C GLU A 380 -7.29 2.17 -9.91
N LEU A 381 -8.41 1.49 -9.62
CA LEU A 381 -9.33 1.91 -8.57
C LEU A 381 -8.69 1.77 -7.18
N TRP A 382 -8.00 0.66 -6.92
CA TRP A 382 -7.27 0.44 -5.66
C TRP A 382 -6.21 1.53 -5.43
N ARG A 383 -5.43 1.85 -6.44
CA ARG A 383 -4.45 2.93 -6.36
C ARG A 383 -5.09 4.30 -6.16
N ALA A 384 -6.22 4.57 -6.82
CA ALA A 384 -6.94 5.82 -6.66
C ALA A 384 -7.49 5.99 -5.23
N VAL A 385 -8.13 4.96 -4.66
CA VAL A 385 -8.63 5.05 -3.28
C VAL A 385 -7.49 5.13 -2.27
N GLY A 386 -6.35 4.49 -2.51
CA GLY A 386 -5.19 4.60 -1.65
C GLY A 386 -4.50 5.97 -1.67
N ARG A 387 -4.49 6.66 -2.82
CA ARG A 387 -3.84 7.98 -2.95
C ARG A 387 -4.75 9.15 -2.66
N PHE A 388 -6.01 9.04 -3.07
CA PHE A 388 -6.95 10.13 -3.09
C PHE A 388 -8.06 9.98 -2.05
N ALA A 389 -7.93 9.05 -1.07
CA ALA A 389 -8.91 8.84 -0.02
C ALA A 389 -9.32 10.15 0.67
N VAL A 390 -8.35 11.02 0.96
CA VAL A 390 -8.56 12.34 1.57
C VAL A 390 -9.50 13.25 0.76
N TRP A 391 -9.58 13.06 -0.55
CA TRP A 391 -10.47 13.80 -1.45
C TRP A 391 -11.74 13.03 -1.79
N ILE A 392 -11.66 11.70 -1.88
CA ILE A 392 -12.79 10.83 -2.23
C ILE A 392 -13.75 10.71 -1.06
N GLU A 393 -13.25 10.50 0.15
CA GLU A 393 -14.08 10.26 1.32
C GLU A 393 -15.00 11.43 1.69
N PRO A 394 -14.56 12.69 1.69
CA PRO A 394 -15.46 13.83 1.87
C PRO A 394 -16.60 13.89 0.84
N ALA A 395 -16.32 13.53 -0.43
CA ALA A 395 -17.35 13.47 -1.47
C ALA A 395 -18.36 12.34 -1.21
N LEU A 396 -17.88 11.17 -0.77
CA LEU A 396 -18.74 10.05 -0.34
C LEU A 396 -19.62 10.44 0.84
N VAL A 397 -19.05 11.10 1.85
CA VAL A 397 -19.76 11.56 3.05
C VAL A 397 -20.84 12.59 2.68
N ALA A 398 -20.51 13.56 1.84
CA ALA A 398 -21.47 14.58 1.39
C ALA A 398 -22.66 13.95 0.66
N GLU A 399 -22.41 13.04 -0.28
CA GLU A 399 -23.48 12.35 -1.01
C GLU A 399 -24.27 11.40 -0.10
N TRP A 400 -23.62 10.73 0.84
CA TRP A 400 -24.28 9.88 1.82
C TRP A 400 -25.25 10.68 2.71
N CYS A 401 -24.78 11.82 3.24
CA CYS A 401 -25.63 12.74 4.00
C CYS A 401 -26.83 13.24 3.17
N ARG A 402 -26.59 13.58 1.89
CA ARG A 402 -27.66 14.01 0.98
C ARG A 402 -28.74 12.91 0.83
N LEU A 403 -28.33 11.65 0.61
CA LEU A 403 -29.29 10.54 0.51
C LEU A 403 -30.07 10.33 1.80
N MET A 404 -29.41 10.35 2.96
CA MET A 404 -30.11 10.20 4.26
C MET A 404 -31.16 11.28 4.48
N ARG A 405 -30.85 12.55 4.10
CA ARG A 405 -31.86 13.63 4.16
C ARG A 405 -33.04 13.36 3.22
N VAL A 406 -32.79 12.90 2.00
CA VAL A 406 -33.86 12.55 1.05
C VAL A 406 -34.74 11.44 1.59
N TYR A 407 -34.13 10.40 2.15
CA TYR A 407 -34.88 9.28 2.72
C TYR A 407 -35.69 9.70 3.96
N ALA A 408 -35.10 10.51 4.85
CA ALA A 408 -35.81 11.04 6.04
C ALA A 408 -36.98 11.93 5.63
N ALA A 409 -36.79 12.83 4.65
CA ALA A 409 -37.88 13.67 4.14
C ALA A 409 -39.03 12.83 3.55
N GLY A 410 -38.68 11.75 2.79
CA GLY A 410 -39.69 10.80 2.32
C GLY A 410 -40.45 10.05 3.42
N GLN A 411 -39.90 9.99 4.64
CA GLN A 411 -40.52 9.45 5.85
C GLN A 411 -41.23 10.53 6.71
N GLY A 412 -41.31 11.78 6.25
CA GLY A 412 -41.82 12.90 7.01
C GLY A 412 -40.95 13.34 8.19
N ARG A 413 -39.63 13.02 8.14
CA ARG A 413 -38.63 13.31 9.19
C ARG A 413 -37.64 14.37 8.74
N THR A 414 -37.21 15.20 9.69
CA THR A 414 -36.04 16.09 9.53
C THR A 414 -34.90 15.54 10.36
N LEU A 415 -33.70 15.53 9.80
CA LEU A 415 -32.52 15.08 10.51
C LEU A 415 -31.85 16.25 11.24
N ASP A 416 -31.36 15.99 12.45
CA ASP A 416 -30.48 16.89 13.16
C ASP A 416 -29.08 16.87 12.51
N GLU A 417 -28.57 18.00 12.09
CA GLU A 417 -27.29 18.11 11.39
C GLU A 417 -26.09 17.76 12.29
N GLY A 418 -26.16 18.01 13.60
CA GLY A 418 -25.13 17.64 14.55
C GLY A 418 -25.07 16.12 14.74
N VAL A 419 -26.22 15.46 14.84
CA VAL A 419 -26.33 14.01 14.92
C VAL A 419 -25.82 13.36 13.63
N LEU A 420 -26.22 13.91 12.48
CA LEU A 420 -25.78 13.45 11.16
C LEU A 420 -24.24 13.53 11.03
N ALA A 421 -23.68 14.70 11.34
CA ALA A 421 -22.23 14.93 11.26
C ALA A 421 -21.47 14.00 12.22
N ALA A 422 -21.92 13.90 13.48
CA ALA A 422 -21.27 13.04 14.49
C ALA A 422 -21.28 11.55 14.10
N ALA A 423 -22.39 11.07 13.54
CA ALA A 423 -22.52 9.67 13.12
C ALA A 423 -21.66 9.34 11.88
N MET A 424 -21.34 10.34 11.05
CA MET A 424 -20.47 10.18 9.87
C MET A 424 -18.97 10.22 10.19
N ILE A 425 -18.56 10.62 11.41
CA ILE A 425 -17.16 10.65 11.79
C ILE A 425 -16.61 9.21 11.84
N TRP A 426 -15.52 8.98 11.10
CA TRP A 426 -14.76 7.77 11.28
C TRP A 426 -14.05 7.80 12.63
N SER A 427 -14.26 6.78 13.44
CA SER A 427 -13.55 6.66 14.71
C SER A 427 -12.18 6.05 14.45
N GLU A 428 -11.16 6.87 14.50
CA GLU A 428 -9.78 6.41 14.47
C GLU A 428 -9.49 5.49 15.67
N PRO A 429 -8.52 4.58 15.53
CA PRO A 429 -8.04 3.80 16.66
C PRO A 429 -7.69 4.73 17.83
N THR A 430 -7.81 4.26 19.05
CA THR A 430 -7.34 5.04 20.20
C THR A 430 -5.82 5.16 20.12
N ARG A 431 -5.29 6.31 20.50
CA ARG A 431 -3.84 6.56 20.65
C ARG A 431 -3.30 5.78 21.85
N GLY A 432 -3.58 4.47 21.88
CA GLY A 432 -3.36 3.58 23.01
C GLY A 432 -1.90 3.18 23.15
N VAL A 433 -1.16 3.89 24.00
CA VAL A 433 0.24 3.57 24.33
C VAL A 433 0.37 2.73 25.61
N MET A 434 -0.74 2.31 26.21
CA MET A 434 -0.72 1.67 27.54
C MET A 434 0.06 0.35 27.55
N LEU A 435 -0.27 -0.57 26.64
CA LEU A 435 0.39 -1.87 26.56
C LEU A 435 1.89 -1.74 26.26
N PRO A 436 2.34 -1.02 25.22
CA PRO A 436 3.77 -0.81 25.00
C PRO A 436 4.49 -0.14 26.17
N ARG A 437 3.83 0.83 26.83
CA ARG A 437 4.38 1.50 28.02
C ARG A 437 4.52 0.54 29.19
N GLU A 438 3.53 -0.31 29.45
CA GLU A 438 3.60 -1.34 30.49
C GLU A 438 4.75 -2.31 30.24
N ARG A 439 4.95 -2.74 28.98
CA ARG A 439 6.06 -3.61 28.58
C ARG A 439 7.41 -2.94 28.84
N ALA A 440 7.54 -1.67 28.47
CA ALA A 440 8.74 -0.89 28.73
C ALA A 440 9.05 -0.76 30.23
N LEU A 441 8.04 -0.47 31.04
CA LEU A 441 8.17 -0.38 32.50
C LEU A 441 8.57 -1.71 33.14
N ARG A 442 8.03 -2.84 32.67
CA ARG A 442 8.44 -4.18 33.14
C ARG A 442 9.91 -4.46 32.82
N LEU A 443 10.40 -4.09 31.65
CA LEU A 443 11.82 -4.25 31.30
C LEU A 443 12.73 -3.39 32.19
N ILE A 444 12.32 -2.16 32.46
CA ILE A 444 13.06 -1.26 33.40
C ILE A 444 13.08 -1.85 34.81
N ALA A 445 11.93 -2.29 35.32
CA ALA A 445 11.80 -2.86 36.67
C ALA A 445 12.61 -4.16 36.85
N ALA A 446 12.72 -4.95 35.79
CA ALA A 446 13.52 -6.17 35.75
C ALA A 446 15.04 -5.92 35.62
N GLY A 447 15.49 -4.65 35.63
CA GLY A 447 16.90 -4.30 35.49
C GLY A 447 17.51 -4.60 34.12
N ARG A 448 16.66 -4.88 33.11
CA ARG A 448 17.12 -5.28 31.76
C ARG A 448 17.61 -4.10 30.90
N GLY A 449 17.67 -2.88 31.45
CA GLY A 449 18.07 -1.67 30.76
C GLY A 449 17.20 -1.38 29.50
N LEU A 450 16.68 -0.20 29.41
CA LEU A 450 15.94 0.25 28.22
C LEU A 450 16.51 1.58 27.74
N HIS A 451 16.65 1.74 26.45
CA HIS A 451 17.22 2.96 25.84
C HIS A 451 16.24 3.57 24.84
N CYS A 452 16.34 4.88 24.69
CA CYS A 452 15.64 5.59 23.63
C CYS A 452 16.12 5.09 22.26
N VAL A 453 15.24 4.61 21.42
CA VAL A 453 15.60 4.05 20.09
C VAL A 453 16.29 5.08 19.19
N TRP A 454 16.01 6.37 19.40
CA TRP A 454 16.56 7.46 18.59
C TRP A 454 17.90 8.01 19.08
N SER A 455 18.09 8.12 20.37
CA SER A 455 19.26 8.81 20.95
C SER A 455 20.19 7.90 21.74
N GLY A 456 19.84 6.64 21.97
CA GLY A 456 20.59 5.72 22.81
C GLY A 456 20.62 6.06 24.31
N ARG A 457 19.94 7.14 24.75
CA ARG A 457 19.88 7.52 26.18
C ARG A 457 19.15 6.47 27.00
N ALA A 458 19.67 6.13 28.15
CA ALA A 458 18.99 5.24 29.08
C ALA A 458 17.67 5.83 29.57
N LEU A 459 16.64 5.01 29.60
CA LEU A 459 15.29 5.37 30.01
C LEU A 459 15.01 4.85 31.42
N THR A 460 14.31 5.67 32.20
CA THR A 460 13.75 5.34 33.49
C THR A 460 12.24 5.46 33.45
N ALA A 461 11.53 5.00 34.49
CA ALA A 461 10.08 5.16 34.56
C ALA A 461 9.62 6.63 34.42
N LYS A 462 10.48 7.60 34.84
CA LYS A 462 10.19 9.05 34.77
C LYS A 462 10.53 9.66 33.42
N SER A 463 11.51 9.11 32.70
CA SER A 463 11.96 9.60 31.39
C SER A 463 11.49 8.74 30.22
N LEU A 464 10.53 7.84 30.46
CA LEU A 464 9.93 7.00 29.43
C LEU A 464 8.76 7.72 28.76
N ASP A 465 8.85 7.88 27.47
CA ASP A 465 7.75 8.24 26.58
C ASP A 465 7.58 7.15 25.51
N MET A 466 6.40 7.08 24.89
CA MET A 466 6.12 6.19 23.77
C MET A 466 5.90 7.02 22.51
N ASP A 467 6.77 6.86 21.56
CA ASP A 467 6.74 7.56 20.28
C ASP A 467 6.06 6.71 19.20
N HIS A 468 5.28 7.33 18.32
CA HIS A 468 4.87 6.71 17.08
C HIS A 468 5.98 6.90 16.05
N CYS A 469 6.61 5.81 15.61
CA CYS A 469 7.67 5.85 14.59
C CYS A 469 7.22 6.66 13.37
N LEU A 470 6.09 6.28 12.80
CA LEU A 470 5.36 7.07 11.80
C LEU A 470 4.33 7.93 12.52
N PRO A 471 4.31 9.26 12.31
CA PRO A 471 3.55 10.19 13.13
C PRO A 471 2.04 9.96 13.02
N TRP A 472 1.38 9.95 14.17
CA TRP A 472 -0.08 9.77 14.27
C TRP A 472 -0.87 10.79 13.44
N SER A 473 -0.41 12.03 13.36
CA SER A 473 -1.06 13.10 12.59
C SER A 473 -1.12 12.83 11.09
N ALA A 474 -0.15 12.08 10.56
CA ALA A 474 -0.09 11.72 9.17
C ALA A 474 -0.80 10.39 8.87
N TRP A 475 -0.71 9.46 9.83
CA TRP A 475 -1.29 8.13 9.69
C TRP A 475 -1.66 7.58 11.07
N PRO A 476 -2.95 7.62 11.46
CA PRO A 476 -3.43 7.14 12.75
C PRO A 476 -3.27 5.62 12.88
N CYS A 477 -2.08 5.17 13.25
CA CYS A 477 -1.73 3.76 13.42
C CYS A 477 -1.17 3.52 14.80
N GLY A 478 -1.93 2.82 15.64
CA GLY A 478 -1.57 2.45 17.00
C GLY A 478 -0.99 1.04 17.15
N ASP A 479 -0.57 0.42 16.06
CA ASP A 479 -0.03 -0.94 16.02
C ASP A 479 1.27 -1.04 16.83
N LEU A 480 1.51 -2.21 17.40
CA LEU A 480 2.65 -2.46 18.28
C LEU A 480 3.99 -2.16 17.62
N TRP A 481 4.12 -2.44 16.34
CA TRP A 481 5.34 -2.18 15.58
C TRP A 481 5.64 -0.68 15.43
N ASN A 482 4.61 0.19 15.48
CA ASN A 482 4.75 1.64 15.34
C ASN A 482 5.07 2.37 16.66
N LEU A 483 4.97 1.68 17.81
CA LEU A 483 5.11 2.25 19.14
C LEU A 483 6.47 1.93 19.76
N LEU A 484 7.31 2.96 19.91
CA LEU A 484 8.73 2.85 20.26
C LEU A 484 9.06 3.58 21.56
N PRO A 485 9.95 3.02 22.43
CA PRO A 485 10.40 3.72 23.62
C PRO A 485 11.32 4.89 23.25
N ALA A 486 10.97 6.06 23.70
CA ALA A 486 11.70 7.29 23.41
C ALA A 486 11.89 8.16 24.66
N HIS A 487 12.92 9.01 24.62
CA HIS A 487 13.10 10.04 25.63
C HIS A 487 12.20 11.26 25.29
N PRO A 488 11.50 11.88 26.26
CA PRO A 488 10.59 13.00 26.02
C PRO A 488 11.22 14.17 25.25
N ALA A 489 12.49 14.48 25.52
CA ALA A 489 13.20 15.53 24.80
C ALA A 489 13.30 15.27 23.28
N VAL A 490 13.39 13.99 22.88
CA VAL A 490 13.41 13.62 21.46
C VAL A 490 11.99 13.59 20.92
N ASN A 491 11.09 12.84 21.57
CA ASN A 491 9.72 12.68 21.09
C ASN A 491 8.96 14.01 21.01
N GLN A 492 8.94 14.77 22.12
CA GLN A 492 8.09 15.96 22.25
C GLN A 492 8.69 17.24 21.65
N HIS A 493 10.04 17.37 21.59
CA HIS A 493 10.69 18.61 21.21
C HIS A 493 11.49 18.51 19.90
N GLN A 494 12.03 17.34 19.56
CA GLN A 494 12.85 17.17 18.36
C GLN A 494 12.05 16.53 17.22
N LYS A 495 11.65 15.27 17.35
CA LYS A 495 10.92 14.54 16.29
C LYS A 495 9.49 15.05 16.13
N ARG A 496 8.72 15.11 17.20
CA ARG A 496 7.32 15.57 17.20
C ARG A 496 6.45 14.77 16.22
N ASP A 497 5.80 15.46 15.32
CA ASP A 497 4.89 14.95 14.28
C ASP A 497 5.57 14.79 12.90
N ARG A 498 6.90 14.66 12.89
CA ARG A 498 7.69 14.48 11.67
C ARG A 498 8.07 13.02 11.44
N LEU A 499 8.22 12.64 10.18
CA LEU A 499 8.80 11.34 9.80
C LEU A 499 10.28 11.30 10.16
N PRO A 500 10.82 10.19 10.69
CA PRO A 500 12.27 10.04 10.76
C PRO A 500 12.84 10.00 9.34
N ALA A 501 13.89 10.77 9.07
CA ALA A 501 14.61 10.70 7.80
C ALA A 501 15.19 9.29 7.59
N ASP A 502 15.44 8.92 6.33
CA ASP A 502 15.92 7.58 5.98
C ASP A 502 17.17 7.17 6.77
N ALA A 503 18.16 8.05 6.84
CA ALA A 503 19.40 7.79 7.58
C ALA A 503 19.16 7.61 9.10
N VAL A 504 18.26 8.40 9.69
CA VAL A 504 17.92 8.30 11.13
C VAL A 504 17.22 6.98 11.42
N LEU A 505 16.26 6.59 10.57
CA LEU A 505 15.51 5.35 10.76
C LEU A 505 16.40 4.13 10.55
N ARG A 506 17.31 4.14 9.56
CA ARG A 506 18.30 3.06 9.37
C ARG A 506 19.26 2.93 10.55
N ALA A 507 19.75 4.05 11.07
CA ALA A 507 20.61 4.04 12.27
C ALA A 507 19.89 3.49 13.51
N ALA A 508 18.57 3.60 13.58
CA ALA A 508 17.74 3.07 14.66
C ALA A 508 17.24 1.63 14.42
N SER A 509 17.66 0.96 13.34
CA SER A 509 17.17 -0.39 12.97
C SER A 509 17.35 -1.40 14.10
N ASP A 510 18.57 -1.56 14.62
CA ASP A 510 18.87 -2.54 15.65
C ASP A 510 18.15 -2.23 16.98
N PRO A 511 18.16 -0.97 17.50
CA PRO A 511 17.39 -0.60 18.67
C PRO A 511 15.88 -0.87 18.54
N ILE A 512 15.29 -0.62 17.36
CA ILE A 512 13.86 -0.84 17.10
C ILE A 512 13.56 -2.34 17.09
N GLN A 513 14.32 -3.14 16.37
CA GLN A 513 14.11 -4.59 16.29
C GLN A 513 14.37 -5.26 17.66
N GLU A 514 15.37 -4.80 18.42
CA GLU A 514 15.63 -5.25 19.79
C GLU A 514 14.45 -4.93 20.72
N TRP A 515 13.85 -3.73 20.59
CA TRP A 515 12.64 -3.36 21.32
C TRP A 515 11.50 -4.32 20.99
N TRP A 516 11.20 -4.56 19.72
CA TRP A 516 10.12 -5.46 19.30
C TRP A 516 10.31 -6.88 19.85
N ARG A 517 11.53 -7.40 19.72
CA ARG A 517 11.90 -8.73 20.22
C ARG A 517 11.64 -8.86 21.72
N ARG A 518 12.19 -7.92 22.50
CA ARG A 518 12.11 -7.94 23.97
C ARG A 518 10.71 -7.64 24.51
N ALA A 519 10.00 -6.73 23.87
CA ALA A 519 8.69 -6.30 24.35
C ALA A 519 7.57 -7.30 23.98
N TYR A 520 7.64 -7.91 22.82
CA TYR A 520 6.50 -8.62 22.25
C TYR A 520 6.77 -10.08 21.90
N LEU A 521 8.01 -10.47 21.55
CA LEU A 521 8.30 -11.82 21.07
C LEU A 521 8.90 -12.76 22.11
N GLU A 522 9.62 -12.24 23.12
CA GLU A 522 10.25 -13.04 24.18
C GLU A 522 9.29 -13.44 25.32
N GLU A 523 8.04 -13.02 25.27
CA GLU A 523 7.08 -13.35 26.31
C GLU A 523 6.60 -14.81 26.22
N ALA A 524 6.46 -15.44 27.38
CA ALA A 524 5.86 -16.77 27.48
C ALA A 524 4.36 -16.69 27.09
N GLY A 525 3.99 -17.26 25.97
CA GLY A 525 2.65 -17.27 25.41
C GLY A 525 2.60 -16.72 23.98
N LEU A 526 1.60 -17.18 23.21
CA LEU A 526 1.50 -16.84 21.77
C LEU A 526 0.66 -15.59 21.47
N VAL A 527 0.12 -14.91 22.49
CA VAL A 527 -0.86 -13.82 22.27
C VAL A 527 -0.19 -12.58 21.68
N LEU A 528 0.84 -12.06 22.34
CA LEU A 528 1.53 -10.84 21.86
C LEU A 528 2.33 -11.06 20.57
N PRO A 529 3.11 -12.15 20.42
CA PRO A 529 3.78 -12.43 19.17
C PRO A 529 2.82 -12.48 17.96
N ARG A 530 1.66 -13.15 18.12
CA ARG A 530 0.65 -13.21 17.08
C ARG A 530 0.01 -11.85 16.81
N GLN A 531 -0.35 -11.10 17.86
CA GLN A 531 -0.90 -9.75 17.68
C GLN A 531 0.07 -8.84 16.92
N PHE A 532 1.35 -8.84 17.29
CA PHE A 532 2.38 -8.07 16.60
C PHE A 532 2.49 -8.45 15.11
N ALA A 533 2.51 -9.75 14.81
CA ALA A 533 2.58 -10.24 13.44
C ALA A 533 1.32 -9.89 12.65
N ASP A 534 0.13 -10.07 13.23
CA ASP A 534 -1.15 -9.78 12.57
C ASP A 534 -1.33 -8.29 12.29
N GLU A 535 -0.97 -7.41 13.24
CA GLU A 535 -1.01 -5.97 13.06
C GLU A 535 -0.02 -5.52 11.96
N ALA A 536 1.23 -6.02 11.99
CA ALA A 536 2.22 -5.70 10.97
C ALA A 536 1.79 -6.16 9.57
N ARG A 537 1.27 -7.38 9.45
CA ARG A 537 0.76 -7.92 8.18
C ARG A 537 -0.43 -7.14 7.63
N ALA A 538 -1.30 -6.68 8.52
CA ALA A 538 -2.50 -5.96 8.11
C ALA A 538 -2.19 -4.54 7.60
N SER A 539 -1.32 -3.82 8.28
CA SER A 539 -1.09 -2.40 8.02
C SER A 539 0.10 -2.11 7.11
N LEU A 540 1.15 -2.94 7.17
CA LEU A 540 2.37 -2.69 6.40
C LEU A 540 2.35 -3.36 5.03
N PRO A 541 2.70 -2.64 3.95
CA PRO A 541 2.80 -3.23 2.62
C PRO A 541 3.97 -4.22 2.53
N GLY A 542 3.82 -5.23 1.66
CA GLY A 542 4.90 -6.18 1.33
C GLY A 542 5.05 -7.38 2.27
N LEU A 543 4.22 -7.50 3.32
CA LEU A 543 4.22 -8.64 4.23
C LEU A 543 3.16 -9.71 3.88
N ALA A 544 2.37 -9.49 2.85
CA ALA A 544 1.39 -10.45 2.37
C ALA A 544 2.05 -11.80 2.03
N GLY A 545 1.54 -12.89 2.63
CA GLY A 545 2.05 -14.26 2.40
C GLY A 545 3.07 -14.77 3.41
N SER A 546 3.54 -13.95 4.37
CA SER A 546 4.33 -14.42 5.50
C SER A 546 3.45 -14.57 6.75
N ALA A 547 3.24 -15.81 7.23
CA ALA A 547 2.44 -16.04 8.44
C ALA A 547 3.12 -15.44 9.70
N GLU A 548 4.44 -15.55 9.78
CA GLU A 548 5.28 -15.01 10.85
C GLU A 548 6.44 -14.24 10.20
N PRO A 549 6.28 -12.92 9.93
CA PRO A 549 7.33 -12.14 9.30
C PRO A 549 8.53 -11.96 10.27
N ALA A 550 9.74 -12.17 9.76
CA ALA A 550 10.96 -11.83 10.50
C ALA A 550 11.01 -10.33 10.80
N LEU A 551 11.68 -9.94 11.89
CA LEU A 551 11.77 -8.53 12.31
C LEU A 551 12.39 -7.63 11.24
N GLU A 552 13.37 -8.15 10.48
CA GLU A 552 13.98 -7.46 9.35
C GLU A 552 12.98 -7.19 8.23
N GLN A 553 12.03 -8.11 7.99
CA GLN A 553 10.97 -7.93 7.01
C GLN A 553 9.98 -6.87 7.48
N VAL A 554 9.61 -6.87 8.77
CA VAL A 554 8.75 -5.84 9.36
C VAL A 554 9.42 -4.47 9.28
N PHE A 555 10.70 -4.38 9.63
CA PHE A 555 11.46 -3.14 9.52
C PHE A 555 11.57 -2.67 8.06
N ALA A 556 11.78 -3.60 7.14
CA ALA A 556 11.81 -3.31 5.72
C ALA A 556 10.46 -2.73 5.22
N ALA A 557 9.34 -3.29 5.68
CA ALA A 557 8.01 -2.81 5.34
C ALA A 557 7.69 -1.45 5.98
N LEU A 558 8.16 -1.21 7.21
CA LEU A 558 8.11 0.10 7.86
C LEU A 558 8.83 1.19 7.04
N MET A 559 10.02 0.88 6.50
CA MET A 559 10.76 1.79 5.63
C MET A 559 9.98 2.14 4.36
N LEU A 560 9.22 1.19 3.81
CA LEU A 560 8.35 1.43 2.65
C LEU A 560 7.16 2.32 3.00
N GLN A 561 6.50 2.06 4.12
CA GLN A 561 5.39 2.89 4.57
C GLN A 561 5.85 4.33 4.84
N ARG A 562 7.05 4.51 5.38
CA ARG A 562 7.67 5.83 5.52
C ARG A 562 7.79 6.56 4.17
N LEU A 563 8.29 5.88 3.13
CA LEU A 563 8.40 6.46 1.78
C LEU A 563 7.03 6.86 1.24
N ARG A 564 6.01 6.01 1.44
CA ARG A 564 4.65 6.31 1.04
C ARG A 564 4.14 7.59 1.71
N LEU A 565 4.26 7.72 3.03
CA LEU A 565 3.82 8.92 3.76
C LEU A 565 4.58 10.17 3.32
N ARG A 566 5.89 10.07 3.06
CA ARG A 566 6.69 11.17 2.56
C ARG A 566 6.20 11.68 1.20
N HIS A 567 6.00 10.77 0.24
CA HIS A 567 5.73 11.14 -1.15
C HIS A 567 4.25 11.30 -1.49
N ASP A 568 3.35 10.55 -0.84
CA ASP A 568 1.92 10.66 -1.10
C ASP A 568 1.24 11.75 -0.25
N GLN A 569 1.77 12.02 0.96
CA GLN A 569 1.20 12.99 1.89
C GLN A 569 2.11 14.19 2.16
N ASN A 570 3.32 14.21 1.59
CA ASN A 570 4.31 15.29 1.77
C ASN A 570 4.62 15.60 3.25
N VAL A 571 4.71 14.55 4.08
CA VAL A 571 4.96 14.70 5.52
C VAL A 571 6.41 15.15 5.74
N PRO A 572 6.65 16.21 6.54
CA PRO A 572 8.00 16.72 6.77
C PRO A 572 8.87 15.72 7.55
N GLU A 573 10.16 15.75 7.28
CA GLU A 573 11.13 14.84 7.89
C GLU A 573 11.84 15.46 9.10
N TRP A 574 12.25 14.58 10.01
CA TRP A 574 13.19 14.85 11.09
C TRP A 574 14.52 14.20 10.78
N THR A 575 15.59 15.01 10.78
CA THR A 575 16.94 14.59 10.36
C THR A 575 17.86 14.17 11.51
N GLY A 576 17.33 14.11 12.77
CA GLY A 576 18.08 13.72 13.95
C GLY A 576 18.43 14.88 14.87
#